data_403552f4ec5438851b512bc11311af5f
#
_entry.id   403552f4ec5438851b512bc11311af5f
#
_cell.length_a   1.000
_cell.length_b   1.000
_cell.length_c   1.000
_cell.angle_alpha   90.00
_cell.angle_beta   90.00
_cell.angle_gamma   90.00
#
_symmetry.space_group_name_H-M   'P 1'
#
loop_
_entity.id
_entity.type
_entity.pdbx_description
1 polymer ?
#
loop_
_entity_poly.entity_id
_entity_poly.type
_entity_poly.pdbx_seq_one_letter_code
_entity_poly.pdbx_strand_id
1 'polypeptide(L)'
;LHDALPISTGKPVVVVLMNGRPLSIEWVDKNVSAILETWFLGTSAGTAIADILFGDYNPSGRLTISFPRVEGQVPVYYNYKKSGRPGDMPHSSTTRHIDVPNAPLYPFGYGLSYTTFSYSAPQSTQKEYTRQETISVSVTVTNTGDRDGEETVQLYVNDKVASVMRP
;
A
#
# COMPACT_ATOMS: atom_id res chain seq x y z
N LEU A 1 -20.38 1.45 -16.71
CA LEU A 1 -20.91 2.48 -17.66
C LEU A 1 -21.22 3.82 -17.00
N HIS A 2 -21.55 3.85 -15.69
CA HIS A 2 -21.79 5.12 -14.96
C HIS A 2 -20.51 5.89 -14.64
N ASP A 3 -19.36 5.25 -14.62
CA ASP A 3 -18.06 5.84 -14.23
C ASP A 3 -17.41 6.68 -15.33
N ALA A 4 -17.83 6.49 -16.58
CA ALA A 4 -17.24 7.19 -17.72
C ALA A 4 -17.72 8.65 -17.86
N LEU A 5 -18.92 9.01 -17.38
CA LEU A 5 -19.50 10.33 -17.56
C LEU A 5 -18.71 11.46 -16.86
N PRO A 6 -18.31 11.36 -15.57
CA PRO A 6 -17.51 12.39 -14.93
C PRO A 6 -16.14 12.56 -15.62
N ILE A 7 -15.50 11.47 -16.02
CA ILE A 7 -14.17 11.49 -16.67
C ILE A 7 -14.25 12.16 -18.05
N SER A 8 -15.34 11.95 -18.81
CA SER A 8 -15.55 12.55 -20.13
C SER A 8 -15.66 14.07 -20.11
N THR A 9 -15.88 14.69 -18.95
CA THR A 9 -15.92 16.15 -18.83
C THR A 9 -14.55 16.83 -18.94
N GLY A 10 -13.46 16.06 -18.89
CA GLY A 10 -12.10 16.57 -18.86
C GLY A 10 -11.71 17.29 -17.57
N LYS A 11 -12.55 17.22 -16.52
CA LYS A 11 -12.26 17.77 -15.18
C LYS A 11 -11.54 16.75 -14.33
N PRO A 12 -10.69 17.20 -13.37
CA PRO A 12 -10.11 16.27 -12.39
C PRO A 12 -11.20 15.52 -11.63
N VAL A 13 -11.05 14.19 -11.53
CA VAL A 13 -11.99 13.32 -10.82
C VAL A 13 -11.26 12.68 -9.65
N VAL A 14 -11.88 12.76 -8.48
CA VAL A 14 -11.44 12.06 -7.26
C VAL A 14 -12.48 11.00 -6.93
N VAL A 15 -12.04 9.75 -6.78
CA VAL A 15 -12.91 8.64 -6.38
C VAL A 15 -12.75 8.40 -4.90
N VAL A 16 -13.85 8.42 -4.15
CA VAL A 16 -13.89 8.02 -2.75
C VAL A 16 -14.49 6.64 -2.65
N LEU A 17 -13.68 5.67 -2.21
CA LEU A 17 -14.10 4.28 -2.04
C LEU A 17 -14.57 4.06 -0.60
N MET A 18 -15.78 3.55 -0.46
CA MET A 18 -16.40 3.19 0.83
C MET A 18 -16.76 1.70 0.78
N ASN A 19 -15.81 0.84 1.08
CA ASN A 19 -15.94 -0.60 0.91
C ASN A 19 -15.22 -1.36 2.03
N GLY A 20 -15.58 -2.63 2.24
CA GLY A 20 -15.02 -3.49 3.30
C GLY A 20 -14.00 -4.51 2.81
N ARG A 21 -13.57 -4.44 1.55
CA ARG A 21 -12.60 -5.37 0.95
C ARG A 21 -11.88 -4.71 -0.23
N PRO A 22 -10.65 -5.15 -0.57
CA PRO A 22 -9.98 -4.65 -1.76
C PRO A 22 -10.79 -4.95 -3.03
N LEU A 23 -10.75 -4.02 -3.96
CA LEU A 23 -11.46 -4.09 -5.23
C LEU A 23 -10.47 -4.16 -6.40
N SER A 24 -10.90 -4.76 -7.51
CA SER A 24 -10.17 -4.73 -8.78
C SER A 24 -10.46 -3.40 -9.50
N ILE A 25 -9.65 -2.40 -9.27
CA ILE A 25 -9.88 -1.01 -9.72
C ILE A 25 -8.80 -0.48 -10.68
N GLU A 26 -8.11 -1.37 -11.40
CA GLU A 26 -7.03 -0.96 -12.29
C GLU A 26 -7.47 0.06 -13.35
N TRP A 27 -8.71 -0.05 -13.84
CA TRP A 27 -9.25 0.93 -14.77
C TRP A 27 -9.43 2.30 -14.11
N VAL A 28 -9.94 2.33 -12.87
CA VAL A 28 -10.12 3.57 -12.10
C VAL A 28 -8.75 4.22 -11.86
N ASP A 29 -7.77 3.45 -11.41
CA ASP A 29 -6.40 3.91 -11.19
C ASP A 29 -5.80 4.63 -12.41
N LYS A 30 -6.05 4.11 -13.60
CA LYS A 30 -5.53 4.68 -14.86
C LYS A 30 -6.29 5.92 -15.36
N ASN A 31 -7.50 6.15 -14.92
CA ASN A 31 -8.41 7.13 -15.53
C ASN A 31 -8.87 8.25 -14.59
N VAL A 32 -8.56 8.20 -13.30
CA VAL A 32 -8.92 9.26 -12.36
C VAL A 32 -7.69 9.96 -11.78
N SER A 33 -7.89 11.16 -11.26
CA SER A 33 -6.79 11.99 -10.74
C SER A 33 -6.32 11.54 -9.36
N ALA A 34 -7.22 11.01 -8.52
CA ALA A 34 -6.91 10.50 -7.19
C ALA A 34 -7.97 9.50 -6.71
N ILE A 35 -7.56 8.64 -5.79
CA ILE A 35 -8.43 7.67 -5.13
C ILE A 35 -8.23 7.82 -3.62
N LEU A 36 -9.31 7.98 -2.89
CA LEU A 36 -9.35 7.97 -1.43
C LEU A 36 -10.05 6.71 -0.95
N GLU A 37 -9.30 5.78 -0.35
CA GLU A 37 -9.85 4.58 0.28
C GLU A 37 -10.23 4.89 1.73
N THR A 38 -11.49 4.78 2.06
CA THR A 38 -12.01 5.16 3.37
C THR A 38 -12.51 3.99 4.21
N TRP A 39 -12.60 2.81 3.63
CA TRP A 39 -13.21 1.64 4.26
C TRP A 39 -14.62 1.92 4.79
N PHE A 40 -14.99 1.36 5.92
CA PHE A 40 -16.23 1.66 6.63
C PHE A 40 -16.01 2.72 7.69
N LEU A 41 -16.42 3.94 7.39
CA LEU A 41 -16.35 5.05 8.32
C LEU A 41 -17.60 5.11 9.22
N GLY A 42 -17.45 5.74 10.39
CA GLY A 42 -18.52 5.99 11.34
C GLY A 42 -19.25 7.32 11.08
N THR A 43 -19.85 7.86 12.13
CA THR A 43 -20.72 9.05 12.09
C THR A 43 -20.01 10.30 11.53
N SER A 44 -18.72 10.45 11.75
CA SER A 44 -17.92 11.61 11.28
C SER A 44 -17.34 11.43 9.87
N ALA A 45 -17.83 10.47 9.10
CA ALA A 45 -17.31 10.14 7.76
C ALA A 45 -17.22 11.36 6.85
N GLY A 46 -18.30 12.14 6.76
CA GLY A 46 -18.38 13.31 5.87
C GLY A 46 -17.31 14.36 6.19
N THR A 47 -17.13 14.68 7.46
CA THR A 47 -16.11 15.63 7.90
C THR A 47 -14.71 15.12 7.59
N ALA A 48 -14.40 13.88 7.96
CA ALA A 48 -13.08 13.28 7.72
C ALA A 48 -12.72 13.21 6.23
N ILE A 49 -13.68 12.88 5.36
CA ILE A 49 -13.48 12.88 3.91
C ILE A 49 -13.23 14.31 3.40
N ALA A 50 -14.03 15.29 3.87
CA ALA A 50 -13.89 16.68 3.47
C ALA A 50 -12.53 17.25 3.88
N ASP A 51 -12.10 17.04 5.12
CA ASP A 51 -10.82 17.52 5.65
C ASP A 51 -9.63 17.02 4.79
N ILE A 52 -9.70 15.78 4.33
CA ILE A 52 -8.67 15.25 3.41
C ILE A 52 -8.82 15.86 2.03
N LEU A 53 -10.00 15.86 1.42
CA LEU A 53 -10.19 16.33 0.05
C LEU A 53 -9.85 17.81 -0.12
N PHE A 54 -10.09 18.63 0.88
CA PHE A 54 -9.79 20.07 0.87
C PHE A 54 -8.44 20.42 1.48
N GLY A 55 -7.73 19.44 2.04
CA GLY A 55 -6.36 19.59 2.51
C GLY A 55 -6.22 20.15 3.93
N ASP A 56 -7.32 20.15 4.70
CA ASP A 56 -7.31 20.54 6.11
C ASP A 56 -6.60 19.48 6.98
N TYR A 57 -6.59 18.23 6.52
CA TYR A 57 -5.83 17.14 7.12
C TYR A 57 -4.98 16.42 6.07
N ASN A 58 -3.73 16.12 6.42
CA ASN A 58 -2.83 15.36 5.55
C ASN A 58 -2.99 13.85 5.80
N PRO A 59 -3.36 13.03 4.79
CA PRO A 59 -3.59 11.61 4.99
C PRO A 59 -2.30 10.88 5.41
N SER A 60 -2.37 10.11 6.49
CA SER A 60 -1.27 9.29 7.02
C SER A 60 -1.55 7.79 6.97
N GLY A 61 -2.76 7.39 6.64
CA GLY A 61 -3.17 5.99 6.55
C GLY A 61 -2.40 5.22 5.46
N ARG A 62 -2.20 3.93 5.72
CA ARG A 62 -1.60 2.99 4.75
C ARG A 62 -2.51 1.77 4.61
N LEU A 63 -2.55 1.19 3.42
CA LEU A 63 -3.39 0.02 3.14
C LEU A 63 -3.01 -1.15 4.04
N THR A 64 -4.01 -1.75 4.67
CA THR A 64 -3.87 -2.92 5.54
C THR A 64 -4.05 -4.25 4.81
N ILE A 65 -4.27 -4.18 3.49
CA ILE A 65 -4.40 -5.33 2.60
C ILE A 65 -4.02 -4.91 1.18
N SER A 66 -3.44 -5.83 0.40
CA SER A 66 -3.11 -5.56 -1.01
C SER A 66 -4.36 -5.52 -1.88
N PHE A 67 -4.40 -4.58 -2.82
CA PHE A 67 -5.42 -4.49 -3.86
C PHE A 67 -5.00 -5.28 -5.10
N PRO A 68 -5.81 -6.22 -5.59
CA PRO A 68 -5.51 -6.97 -6.80
C PRO A 68 -5.68 -6.10 -8.06
N ARG A 69 -5.02 -6.47 -9.14
CA ARG A 69 -5.28 -5.89 -10.46
C ARG A 69 -6.57 -6.45 -11.06
N VAL A 70 -6.76 -7.76 -10.89
CA VAL A 70 -7.92 -8.53 -11.35
C VAL A 70 -8.31 -9.55 -10.30
N GLU A 71 -9.56 -9.99 -10.32
CA GLU A 71 -10.10 -10.98 -9.36
C GLU A 71 -9.30 -12.28 -9.38
N GLY A 72 -8.80 -12.69 -10.54
CA GLY A 72 -7.99 -13.90 -10.70
C GLY A 72 -6.66 -13.91 -9.97
N GLN A 73 -6.21 -12.76 -9.44
CA GLN A 73 -5.00 -12.69 -8.60
C GLN A 73 -5.26 -13.08 -7.15
N VAL A 74 -6.51 -13.06 -6.68
CA VAL A 74 -6.82 -13.34 -5.27
C VAL A 74 -6.56 -14.81 -4.94
N PRO A 75 -5.86 -15.09 -3.82
CA PRO A 75 -5.33 -14.18 -2.79
C PRO A 75 -3.98 -13.51 -3.15
N VAL A 76 -3.81 -12.24 -2.76
CA VAL A 76 -2.57 -11.49 -2.95
C VAL A 76 -1.98 -11.09 -1.60
N TYR A 77 -0.94 -11.78 -1.18
CA TYR A 77 -0.29 -11.57 0.12
C TYR A 77 1.02 -10.80 -0.04
N TYR A 78 1.30 -9.83 0.84
CA TYR A 78 2.59 -9.15 0.85
C TYR A 78 3.74 -10.07 1.29
N ASN A 79 3.45 -11.06 2.13
CA ASN A 79 4.39 -12.02 2.69
C ASN A 79 4.50 -13.33 1.88
N TYR A 80 4.17 -13.29 0.60
CA TYR A 80 4.21 -14.45 -0.28
C TYR A 80 5.65 -14.98 -0.44
N LYS A 81 5.87 -16.29 -0.21
CA LYS A 81 7.16 -16.93 -0.48
C LYS A 81 7.36 -17.13 -1.97
N LYS A 82 8.56 -16.80 -2.45
CA LYS A 82 8.93 -17.10 -3.83
C LYS A 82 8.87 -18.62 -4.05
N SER A 83 8.23 -19.03 -5.14
CA SER A 83 8.25 -20.42 -5.60
C SER A 83 9.64 -20.78 -6.15
N GLY A 84 9.88 -22.07 -6.42
CA GLY A 84 11.11 -22.51 -7.08
C GLY A 84 11.28 -21.96 -8.50
N ARG A 85 10.21 -21.38 -9.08
CA ARG A 85 10.20 -20.75 -10.40
C ARG A 85 9.50 -19.40 -10.32
N PRO A 86 10.12 -18.40 -9.68
CA PRO A 86 9.48 -17.09 -9.48
C PRO A 86 9.22 -16.38 -10.82
N GLY A 87 8.12 -15.60 -10.86
CA GLY A 87 7.63 -14.97 -12.08
C GLY A 87 8.49 -13.83 -12.63
N ASP A 88 9.47 -13.37 -11.84
CA ASP A 88 10.45 -12.34 -12.22
C ASP A 88 11.64 -12.91 -13.02
N MET A 89 11.70 -14.22 -13.23
CA MET A 89 12.74 -14.85 -14.06
C MET A 89 12.36 -14.86 -15.55
N PRO A 90 13.32 -14.68 -16.47
CA PRO A 90 13.06 -14.54 -17.90
C PRO A 90 12.76 -15.86 -18.63
N HIS A 91 12.09 -16.82 -18.00
CA HIS A 91 11.78 -18.12 -18.58
C HIS A 91 10.27 -18.37 -18.72
N SER A 92 9.88 -19.08 -19.77
CA SER A 92 8.48 -19.40 -20.07
C SER A 92 7.78 -20.29 -19.04
N SER A 93 8.54 -21.05 -18.25
CA SER A 93 8.01 -21.99 -17.24
C SER A 93 8.04 -21.41 -15.81
N THR A 94 7.76 -20.13 -15.66
CA THR A 94 7.70 -19.45 -14.36
C THR A 94 6.28 -19.43 -13.78
N THR A 95 6.17 -19.34 -12.45
CA THR A 95 4.89 -19.19 -11.75
C THR A 95 4.43 -17.73 -11.89
N ARG A 96 3.53 -17.47 -12.84
CA ARG A 96 3.02 -16.12 -13.12
C ARG A 96 1.60 -16.15 -13.65
N HIS A 97 0.91 -15.04 -13.53
CA HIS A 97 -0.28 -14.75 -14.33
C HIS A 97 0.13 -14.53 -15.80
N ILE A 98 -0.73 -14.89 -16.72
CA ILE A 98 -0.43 -14.75 -18.17
C ILE A 98 -0.76 -13.34 -18.65
N ASP A 99 -1.82 -12.78 -18.14
CA ASP A 99 -2.48 -11.54 -18.61
C ASP A 99 -2.19 -10.31 -17.75
N VAL A 100 -1.69 -10.50 -16.52
CA VAL A 100 -1.36 -9.41 -15.61
C VAL A 100 -0.04 -9.66 -14.90
N PRO A 101 0.67 -8.61 -14.43
CA PRO A 101 1.82 -8.75 -13.55
C PRO A 101 1.48 -9.50 -12.25
N ASN A 102 2.43 -10.22 -11.67
CA ASN A 102 2.24 -10.88 -10.38
C ASN A 102 2.10 -9.89 -9.21
N ALA A 103 2.67 -8.68 -9.35
CA ALA A 103 2.55 -7.63 -8.36
C ALA A 103 1.10 -7.14 -8.24
N PRO A 104 0.62 -6.83 -7.03
CA PRO A 104 -0.70 -6.22 -6.84
C PRO A 104 -0.79 -4.85 -7.50
N LEU A 105 -1.99 -4.30 -7.60
CA LEU A 105 -2.20 -2.91 -8.01
C LEU A 105 -1.61 -1.98 -6.95
N TYR A 106 -2.04 -2.14 -5.71
CA TYR A 106 -1.46 -1.48 -4.55
C TYR A 106 -1.04 -2.52 -3.51
N PRO A 107 0.22 -2.53 -3.07
CA PRO A 107 0.66 -3.47 -2.05
C PRO A 107 0.15 -3.09 -0.66
N PHE A 108 0.16 -4.05 0.26
CA PHE A 108 0.03 -3.78 1.69
C PHE A 108 1.01 -2.68 2.12
N GLY A 109 0.56 -1.77 2.97
CA GLY A 109 1.38 -0.66 3.44
C GLY A 109 1.47 0.53 2.48
N TYR A 110 0.85 0.46 1.29
CA TYR A 110 0.84 1.55 0.32
C TYR A 110 -0.05 2.70 0.80
N GLY A 111 0.37 3.92 0.50
CA GLY A 111 -0.41 5.15 0.69
C GLY A 111 0.43 6.36 0.34
N LEU A 112 -0.24 7.45 0.02
CA LEU A 112 0.37 8.73 -0.32
C LEU A 112 0.11 9.75 0.79
N SER A 113 0.91 10.80 0.81
CA SER A 113 0.79 11.95 1.71
C SER A 113 0.86 13.24 0.91
N TYR A 114 0.38 14.34 1.46
CA TYR A 114 0.55 15.68 0.88
C TYR A 114 1.92 16.29 1.17
N THR A 115 2.75 15.60 1.94
CA THR A 115 4.16 15.94 2.16
C THR A 115 5.05 14.76 1.83
N THR A 116 6.35 14.94 1.93
CA THR A 116 7.35 13.90 1.68
C THR A 116 8.18 13.63 2.91
N PHE A 117 8.54 12.37 3.12
CA PHE A 117 9.38 11.95 4.23
C PHE A 117 10.64 11.26 3.72
N SER A 118 11.75 11.52 4.34
CA SER A 118 13.00 10.78 4.14
C SER A 118 13.31 9.92 5.36
N TYR A 119 13.96 8.80 5.11
CA TYR A 119 14.36 7.85 6.14
C TYR A 119 15.88 7.73 6.15
N SER A 120 16.49 7.77 7.34
CA SER A 120 17.88 7.35 7.48
C SER A 120 18.01 5.84 7.27
N ALA A 121 19.22 5.35 7.05
CA ALA A 121 19.46 3.91 7.14
C ALA A 121 19.08 3.41 8.54
N PRO A 122 18.39 2.25 8.66
CA PRO A 122 18.07 1.68 9.95
C PRO A 122 19.35 1.31 10.70
N GLN A 123 19.38 1.62 11.99
CA GLN A 123 20.49 1.34 12.89
C GLN A 123 20.05 0.30 13.89
N SER A 124 20.87 -0.72 14.08
CA SER A 124 20.70 -1.70 15.16
C SER A 124 21.82 -1.55 16.17
N THR A 125 21.51 -1.73 17.45
CA THR A 125 22.49 -1.63 18.52
C THR A 125 23.58 -2.70 18.43
N GLN A 126 23.25 -3.86 17.84
CA GLN A 126 24.16 -4.99 17.64
C GLN A 126 23.96 -5.61 16.27
N LYS A 127 24.93 -6.35 15.78
CA LYS A 127 24.84 -7.11 14.52
C LYS A 127 24.28 -8.51 14.72
N GLU A 128 24.43 -9.06 15.92
CA GLU A 128 24.01 -10.41 16.27
C GLU A 128 23.27 -10.35 17.61
N TYR A 129 22.21 -11.14 17.72
CA TYR A 129 21.38 -11.22 18.89
C TYR A 129 21.15 -12.69 19.27
N THR A 130 21.17 -12.96 20.55
CA THR A 130 20.71 -14.26 21.07
C THR A 130 19.19 -14.32 21.08
N ARG A 131 18.64 -15.52 21.21
CA ARG A 131 17.18 -15.73 21.21
C ARG A 131 16.44 -15.03 22.34
N GLN A 132 17.12 -14.71 23.43
CA GLN A 132 16.57 -14.06 24.62
C GLN A 132 16.69 -12.54 24.58
N GLU A 133 17.46 -11.99 23.67
CA GLU A 133 17.70 -10.55 23.59
C GLU A 133 16.60 -9.85 22.79
N THR A 134 16.30 -8.63 23.19
CA THR A 134 15.40 -7.74 22.44
C THR A 134 16.17 -7.04 21.33
N ILE A 135 15.70 -7.16 20.11
CA ILE A 135 16.26 -6.45 18.99
C ILE A 135 15.73 -5.01 19.00
N SER A 136 16.64 -4.04 19.11
CA SER A 136 16.32 -2.62 18.99
C SER A 136 16.81 -2.06 17.67
N VAL A 137 15.89 -1.50 16.91
CA VAL A 137 16.17 -0.85 15.62
C VAL A 137 15.69 0.59 15.70
N SER A 138 16.50 1.53 15.28
CA SER A 138 16.17 2.94 15.20
C SER A 138 16.29 3.46 13.78
N VAL A 139 15.45 4.42 13.44
CA VAL A 139 15.48 5.15 12.17
C VAL A 139 15.10 6.61 12.45
N THR A 140 15.74 7.52 11.75
CA THR A 140 15.33 8.93 11.77
C THR A 140 14.40 9.17 10.58
N VAL A 141 13.20 9.69 10.86
CA VAL A 141 12.25 10.13 9.86
C VAL A 141 12.22 11.65 9.83
N THR A 142 12.41 12.22 8.67
CA THR A 142 12.44 13.67 8.47
C THR A 142 11.37 14.07 7.47
N ASN A 143 10.49 14.99 7.83
CA ASN A 143 9.59 15.62 6.88
C ASN A 143 10.42 16.57 5.99
N THR A 144 10.44 16.31 4.69
CA THR A 144 11.23 17.06 3.69
C THR A 144 10.34 17.91 2.78
N GLY A 145 9.03 17.87 2.97
CA GLY A 145 8.09 18.72 2.24
C GLY A 145 7.73 20.00 3.01
N ASP A 146 6.75 20.70 2.51
CA ASP A 146 6.33 22.05 2.98
C ASP A 146 5.06 22.02 3.81
N ARG A 147 4.52 20.84 4.12
CA ARG A 147 3.30 20.66 4.92
C ARG A 147 3.58 19.78 6.13
N ASP A 148 2.90 20.05 7.22
CA ASP A 148 2.87 19.14 8.36
C ASP A 148 2.20 17.83 7.98
N GLY A 149 2.65 16.75 8.62
CA GLY A 149 2.09 15.43 8.35
C GLY A 149 2.57 14.37 9.34
N GLU A 150 1.82 13.31 9.39
CA GLU A 150 2.13 12.10 10.15
C GLU A 150 2.62 11.01 9.20
N GLU A 151 3.56 10.21 9.65
CA GLU A 151 4.07 9.08 8.87
C GLU A 151 3.85 7.75 9.58
N THR A 152 3.26 6.81 8.87
CA THR A 152 3.11 5.43 9.34
C THR A 152 4.36 4.64 9.01
N VAL A 153 5.27 4.55 9.99
CA VAL A 153 6.51 3.78 9.84
C VAL A 153 6.22 2.29 9.91
N GLN A 154 6.74 1.54 8.96
CA GLN A 154 6.55 0.09 8.85
C GLN A 154 7.89 -0.62 8.98
N LEU A 155 7.98 -1.59 9.89
CA LEU A 155 9.15 -2.45 10.07
C LEU A 155 8.80 -3.89 9.66
N TYR A 156 9.56 -4.42 8.71
CA TYR A 156 9.39 -5.79 8.24
C TYR A 156 10.57 -6.66 8.65
N VAL A 157 10.29 -7.87 9.12
CA VAL A 157 11.30 -8.87 9.48
C VAL A 157 11.22 -10.02 8.49
N ASN A 158 12.37 -10.37 7.90
CA ASN A 158 12.48 -11.52 7.01
C ASN A 158 13.30 -12.63 7.69
N ASP A 159 12.63 -13.60 8.29
CA ASP A 159 13.26 -14.83 8.79
C ASP A 159 13.40 -15.84 7.65
N LYS A 160 14.63 -16.02 7.19
CA LYS A 160 14.96 -16.92 6.06
C LYS A 160 14.77 -18.40 6.37
N VAL A 161 14.73 -18.78 7.63
CA VAL A 161 14.64 -20.18 8.11
C VAL A 161 13.33 -20.47 8.84
N ALA A 162 12.41 -19.53 8.83
CA ALA A 162 11.09 -19.72 9.44
C ALA A 162 10.35 -20.93 8.87
N SER A 163 9.76 -21.73 9.74
CA SER A 163 8.96 -22.90 9.34
C SER A 163 7.63 -22.52 8.69
N VAL A 164 7.10 -21.34 9.03
CA VAL A 164 5.85 -20.78 8.49
C VAL A 164 6.00 -19.30 8.17
N MET A 165 5.24 -18.83 7.20
CA MET A 165 5.07 -17.39 6.98
C MET A 165 4.17 -16.81 8.06
N ARG A 166 4.54 -15.63 8.56
CA ARG A 166 3.73 -14.84 9.49
C ARG A 166 3.55 -13.45 8.91
N PRO A 167 2.34 -12.89 9.04
CA PRO A 167 2.09 -11.49 8.67
C PRO A 167 2.84 -10.54 9.60
#